data_0e11c7deef7e2427a207a15db067e11b
#
_entry.id   0e11c7deef7e2427a207a15db067e11b
#
_cell.length_a   1.000
_cell.length_b   1.000
_cell.length_c   1.000
_cell.angle_alpha   90.00
_cell.angle_beta   90.00
_cell.angle_gamma   90.00
#
_symmetry.space_group_name_H-M   'P 1'
#
loop_
_entity.id
_entity.type
_entity.pdbx_description
1 polymer ?
#
loop_
_entity_poly.entity_id
_entity_poly.type
_entity_poly.pdbx_seq_one_letter_code
_entity_poly.pdbx_strand_id
1 'polypeptide(L)'
;DVYKRQAQHRLMEFEGHTAGSWIAIASFFGGIAVAALIDYLVPEDENPHEARGPEDIHGQASGEFSSSRIKRSGILFALAIGIHNFPEGIATFAAGLDSLTLGTSIALAVAVHNIPEGIAVAVPLYYGTGSRKKALFYSFLSGLAEPVGAAIAMFFLFHFLTPTVLAVLFASVAGIMVFISFDELLPMAERWGHHHISIMGIIAGMLL
;
A
#
# COMPACT_ATOMS: atom_id res chain seq x y z
N ASP A 1 6.84 -11.85 -4.99
CA ASP A 1 5.64 -11.64 -4.19
C ASP A 1 5.48 -12.76 -3.14
N VAL A 2 6.01 -12.50 -1.94
CA VAL A 2 6.06 -13.45 -0.82
C VAL A 2 4.65 -13.79 -0.35
N TYR A 3 3.77 -12.81 -0.24
CA TYR A 3 2.39 -12.99 0.21
C TYR A 3 1.59 -13.91 -0.71
N LYS A 4 1.70 -13.71 -2.03
CA LYS A 4 1.00 -14.53 -3.01
C LYS A 4 1.45 -15.99 -2.96
N ARG A 5 2.75 -16.24 -2.92
CA ARG A 5 3.29 -17.62 -2.84
C ARG A 5 2.84 -18.31 -1.56
N GLN A 6 2.87 -17.60 -0.45
CA GLN A 6 2.49 -18.14 0.85
C GLN A 6 0.99 -18.43 0.92
N ALA A 7 0.15 -17.51 0.42
CA ALA A 7 -1.29 -17.72 0.33
C ALA A 7 -1.60 -18.97 -0.50
N GLN A 8 -0.98 -19.09 -1.68
CA GLN A 8 -1.19 -20.21 -2.57
C GLN A 8 -0.76 -21.55 -1.93
N HIS A 9 0.41 -21.60 -1.31
CA HIS A 9 0.92 -22.83 -0.67
C HIS A 9 -0.02 -23.29 0.46
N ARG A 10 -0.43 -22.38 1.35
CA ARG A 10 -1.33 -22.69 2.48
C ARG A 10 -2.70 -23.14 2.01
N LEU A 11 -3.29 -22.44 1.04
CA LEU A 11 -4.61 -22.80 0.54
C LEU A 11 -4.59 -24.15 -0.19
N MET A 12 -3.52 -24.48 -0.91
CA MET A 12 -3.37 -25.81 -1.53
C MET A 12 -3.22 -26.92 -0.51
N GLU A 13 -2.55 -26.66 0.61
CA GLU A 13 -2.34 -27.62 1.69
C GLU A 13 -3.62 -27.93 2.44
N PHE A 14 -4.44 -26.92 2.75
CA PHE A 14 -5.64 -27.06 3.58
C PHE A 14 -6.92 -27.32 2.80
N GLU A 15 -7.10 -26.67 1.65
CA GLU A 15 -8.35 -26.75 0.84
C GLU A 15 -8.22 -27.67 -0.39
N GLY A 16 -7.01 -28.21 -0.62
CA GLY A 16 -6.69 -28.96 -1.82
C GLY A 16 -6.23 -28.08 -3.00
N HIS A 17 -5.48 -28.69 -3.93
CA HIS A 17 -4.80 -27.95 -4.99
C HIS A 17 -5.71 -27.08 -5.85
N THR A 18 -6.87 -27.59 -6.25
CA THR A 18 -7.77 -26.85 -7.16
C THR A 18 -8.56 -25.76 -6.40
N ALA A 19 -9.19 -26.10 -5.29
CA ALA A 19 -9.97 -25.13 -4.50
C ALA A 19 -9.07 -24.03 -3.92
N GLY A 20 -7.94 -24.40 -3.32
CA GLY A 20 -6.98 -23.45 -2.77
C GLY A 20 -6.45 -22.46 -3.80
N SER A 21 -6.19 -22.91 -5.04
CA SER A 21 -5.76 -22.00 -6.12
C SER A 21 -6.84 -21.01 -6.50
N TRP A 22 -8.10 -21.44 -6.60
CA TRP A 22 -9.21 -20.53 -6.92
C TRP A 22 -9.48 -19.53 -5.80
N ILE A 23 -9.41 -19.95 -4.54
CA ILE A 23 -9.54 -19.06 -3.40
C ILE A 23 -8.41 -18.01 -3.41
N ALA A 24 -7.16 -18.41 -3.65
CA ALA A 24 -6.04 -17.48 -3.73
C ALA A 24 -6.22 -16.45 -4.85
N ILE A 25 -6.65 -16.89 -6.05
CA ILE A 25 -6.92 -16.02 -7.19
C ILE A 25 -8.07 -15.05 -6.85
N ALA A 26 -9.18 -15.57 -6.35
CA ALA A 26 -10.34 -14.76 -5.98
C ALA A 26 -10.00 -13.72 -4.90
N SER A 27 -9.21 -14.10 -3.90
CA SER A 27 -8.76 -13.19 -2.83
C SER A 27 -7.81 -12.11 -3.37
N PHE A 28 -6.89 -12.47 -4.25
CA PHE A 28 -5.97 -11.53 -4.89
C PHE A 28 -6.74 -10.47 -5.71
N PHE A 29 -7.65 -10.89 -6.59
CA PHE A 29 -8.47 -9.96 -7.35
C PHE A 29 -9.49 -9.22 -6.48
N GLY A 30 -9.94 -9.84 -5.39
CA GLY A 30 -10.74 -9.19 -4.36
C GLY A 30 -10.00 -8.03 -3.70
N GLY A 31 -8.71 -8.21 -3.39
CA GLY A 31 -7.83 -7.14 -2.89
C GLY A 31 -7.69 -5.98 -3.89
N ILE A 32 -7.46 -6.30 -5.16
CA ILE A 32 -7.45 -5.29 -6.24
C ILE A 32 -8.78 -4.53 -6.28
N ALA A 33 -9.91 -5.25 -6.25
CA ALA A 33 -11.23 -4.62 -6.31
C ALA A 33 -11.51 -3.73 -5.10
N VAL A 34 -11.07 -4.11 -3.91
CA VAL A 34 -11.20 -3.28 -2.70
C VAL A 34 -10.37 -2.01 -2.83
N ALA A 35 -9.11 -2.10 -3.28
CA ALA A 35 -8.26 -0.93 -3.50
C ALA A 35 -8.87 0.00 -4.55
N ALA A 36 -9.28 -0.53 -5.70
CA ALA A 36 -9.94 0.23 -6.76
C ALA A 36 -11.26 0.90 -6.29
N LEU A 37 -12.03 0.21 -5.42
CA LEU A 37 -13.24 0.80 -4.85
C LEU A 37 -12.93 1.95 -3.90
N ILE A 38 -11.89 1.81 -3.07
CA ILE A 38 -11.44 2.89 -2.17
C ILE A 38 -11.01 4.10 -3.00
N ASP A 39 -10.21 3.86 -4.05
CA ASP A 39 -9.76 4.90 -4.97
C ASP A 39 -10.96 5.59 -5.66
N TYR A 40 -11.88 4.84 -6.20
CA TYR A 40 -13.10 5.37 -6.83
C TYR A 40 -13.98 6.21 -5.88
N LEU A 41 -13.97 5.90 -4.59
CA LEU A 41 -14.74 6.66 -3.58
C LEU A 41 -14.04 7.97 -3.16
N VAL A 42 -12.78 8.16 -3.52
CA VAL A 42 -12.07 9.43 -3.33
C VAL A 42 -12.43 10.35 -4.51
N PRO A 43 -12.98 11.57 -4.26
CA PRO A 43 -13.36 12.48 -5.34
C PRO A 43 -12.18 12.83 -6.26
N GLU A 44 -12.38 12.82 -7.59
CA GLU A 44 -11.32 13.08 -8.60
C GLU A 44 -10.59 14.40 -8.38
N ASP A 45 -11.31 15.47 -7.98
CA ASP A 45 -10.70 16.78 -7.64
C ASP A 45 -9.78 16.73 -6.42
N GLU A 46 -9.90 15.70 -5.61
CA GLU A 46 -9.19 15.50 -4.35
C GLU A 46 -8.35 14.21 -4.38
N ASN A 47 -8.45 13.43 -5.48
CA ASN A 47 -7.77 12.15 -5.59
C ASN A 47 -6.25 12.37 -5.68
N PRO A 48 -5.50 11.96 -4.64
CA PRO A 48 -4.05 12.09 -4.61
C PRO A 48 -3.37 11.13 -5.60
N HIS A 49 -4.09 10.11 -6.06
CA HIS A 49 -3.62 9.10 -7.01
C HIS A 49 -3.49 9.65 -8.43
N GLU A 50 -4.21 10.73 -8.75
CA GLU A 50 -3.93 11.47 -9.97
C GLU A 50 -2.59 12.20 -9.84
N ALA A 51 -1.52 11.53 -10.30
CA ALA A 51 -0.18 12.05 -10.30
C ALA A 51 -0.13 13.41 -11.02
N ARG A 52 -0.05 14.52 -10.29
CA ARG A 52 0.10 15.88 -10.82
C ARG A 52 1.57 16.14 -11.09
N GLY A 53 1.91 16.48 -12.34
CA GLY A 53 3.28 16.78 -12.73
C GLY A 53 3.80 18.09 -12.13
N PRO A 54 5.14 18.34 -12.15
CA PRO A 54 5.73 19.61 -11.78
C PRO A 54 5.15 20.79 -12.55
N GLU A 55 4.71 20.55 -13.79
CA GLU A 55 4.10 21.53 -14.69
C GLU A 55 2.74 22.00 -14.18
N ASP A 56 1.95 21.11 -13.58
CA ASP A 56 0.68 21.44 -12.94
C ASP A 56 0.88 22.28 -11.68
N ILE A 57 2.03 22.12 -11.00
CA ILE A 57 2.40 22.93 -9.84
C ILE A 57 2.90 24.31 -10.27
N HIS A 58 3.63 24.42 -11.38
CA HIS A 58 4.17 25.67 -11.88
C HIS A 58 3.25 26.42 -12.86
N GLY A 59 2.46 25.72 -13.68
CA GLY A 59 1.54 26.34 -14.65
C GLY A 59 0.29 26.94 -14.03
N GLN A 60 -0.05 26.59 -12.81
CA GLN A 60 -1.20 27.09 -12.05
C GLN A 60 -0.87 28.26 -11.09
N ALA A 61 0.32 28.79 -11.17
CA ALA A 61 0.70 30.01 -10.44
C ALA A 61 -0.11 31.27 -10.84
N SER A 62 -1.00 31.16 -11.84
CA SER A 62 -1.90 32.26 -12.27
C SER A 62 -3.37 32.07 -11.91
N GLY A 63 -3.78 31.03 -11.20
CA GLY A 63 -5.13 30.85 -10.73
C GLY A 63 -5.15 30.09 -9.41
N GLU A 64 -5.42 30.79 -8.34
CA GLU A 64 -5.77 30.37 -6.97
C GLU A 64 -5.99 28.87 -6.75
N PHE A 65 -4.98 28.02 -6.98
CA PHE A 65 -4.97 26.71 -6.40
C PHE A 65 -4.64 26.88 -4.91
N SER A 66 -5.69 26.96 -4.16
CA SER A 66 -5.62 27.13 -2.71
C SER A 66 -4.69 26.06 -2.13
N SER A 67 -3.64 26.49 -1.44
CA SER A 67 -2.80 25.66 -0.55
C SER A 67 -3.64 24.68 0.28
N SER A 68 -4.91 24.98 0.52
CA SER A 68 -5.89 24.14 1.18
C SER A 68 -6.26 22.87 0.38
N ARG A 69 -6.34 22.91 -0.95
CA ARG A 69 -6.65 21.72 -1.77
C ARG A 69 -5.49 20.73 -1.76
N ILE A 70 -4.27 21.21 -2.00
CA ILE A 70 -3.07 20.34 -1.97
C ILE A 70 -2.89 19.70 -0.59
N LYS A 71 -3.13 20.49 0.48
CA LYS A 71 -3.09 19.96 1.85
C LYS A 71 -4.16 18.90 2.08
N ARG A 72 -5.39 19.10 1.62
CA ARG A 72 -6.51 18.15 1.77
C ARG A 72 -6.22 16.86 1.00
N SER A 73 -5.76 16.97 -0.24
CA SER A 73 -5.31 15.83 -1.05
C SER A 73 -4.21 15.03 -0.32
N GLY A 74 -3.18 15.69 0.19
CA GLY A 74 -2.12 15.01 0.96
C GLY A 74 -2.61 14.32 2.25
N ILE A 75 -3.62 14.87 2.93
CA ILE A 75 -4.23 14.23 4.10
C ILE A 75 -5.04 12.99 3.71
N LEU A 76 -5.82 13.08 2.62
CA LEU A 76 -6.58 11.94 2.10
C LEU A 76 -5.65 10.82 1.65
N PHE A 77 -4.54 11.17 1.02
CA PHE A 77 -3.50 10.21 0.65
C PHE A 77 -2.88 9.54 1.88
N ALA A 78 -2.53 10.32 2.92
CA ALA A 78 -2.04 9.75 4.17
C ALA A 78 -3.05 8.77 4.81
N LEU A 79 -4.35 9.08 4.69
CA LEU A 79 -5.43 8.21 5.16
C LEU A 79 -5.52 6.93 4.31
N ALA A 80 -5.46 7.04 2.98
CA ALA A 80 -5.50 5.90 2.07
C ALA A 80 -4.33 4.93 2.32
N ILE A 81 -3.11 5.46 2.45
CA ILE A 81 -1.93 4.67 2.83
C ILE A 81 -2.10 4.06 4.24
N GLY A 82 -2.67 4.80 5.19
CA GLY A 82 -2.96 4.25 6.52
C GLY A 82 -3.95 3.08 6.49
N ILE A 83 -4.98 3.15 5.64
CA ILE A 83 -5.94 2.06 5.44
C ILE A 83 -5.26 0.84 4.79
N HIS A 84 -4.33 1.08 3.86
CA HIS A 84 -3.54 0.03 3.24
C HIS A 84 -2.58 -0.65 4.24
N ASN A 85 -1.85 0.12 5.03
CA ASN A 85 -0.86 -0.40 5.98
C ASN A 85 -1.49 -1.21 7.13
N PHE A 86 -2.76 -0.97 7.43
CA PHE A 86 -3.45 -1.69 8.50
C PHE A 86 -3.58 -3.22 8.24
N PRO A 87 -4.13 -3.70 7.10
CA PRO A 87 -4.12 -5.12 6.75
C PRO A 87 -2.71 -5.71 6.64
N GLU A 88 -1.74 -4.91 6.22
CA GLU A 88 -0.36 -5.32 6.10
C GLU A 88 0.28 -5.63 7.46
N GLY A 89 0.02 -4.79 8.46
CA GLY A 89 0.41 -5.07 9.84
C GLY A 89 -0.20 -6.36 10.39
N ILE A 90 -1.47 -6.64 10.09
CA ILE A 90 -2.12 -7.91 10.44
C ILE A 90 -1.38 -9.08 9.77
N ALA A 91 -1.07 -8.96 8.48
CA ALA A 91 -0.40 -10.00 7.70
C ALA A 91 1.04 -10.24 8.19
N THR A 92 1.79 -9.19 8.49
CA THR A 92 3.16 -9.27 9.03
C THR A 92 3.18 -9.95 10.40
N PHE A 93 2.27 -9.58 11.30
CA PHE A 93 2.10 -10.25 12.59
C PHE A 93 1.78 -11.73 12.43
N ALA A 94 0.83 -12.04 11.56
CA ALA A 94 0.40 -13.40 11.29
C ALA A 94 1.53 -14.29 10.71
N ALA A 95 2.36 -13.72 9.84
CA ALA A 95 3.56 -14.39 9.34
C ALA A 95 4.58 -14.68 10.46
N GLY A 96 4.71 -13.76 11.41
CA GLY A 96 5.56 -13.95 12.61
C GLY A 96 5.09 -15.08 13.52
N LEU A 97 3.77 -15.32 13.59
CA LEU A 97 3.21 -16.45 14.32
C LEU A 97 3.52 -17.79 13.66
N ASP A 98 3.60 -17.82 12.33
CA ASP A 98 3.89 -19.03 11.58
C ASP A 98 5.36 -19.45 11.74
N SER A 99 6.27 -18.54 11.46
CA SER A 99 7.69 -18.72 11.78
C SER A 99 8.39 -17.38 11.96
N LEU A 100 9.34 -17.32 12.87
CA LEU A 100 10.14 -16.11 13.10
C LEU A 100 10.93 -15.72 11.85
N THR A 101 11.46 -16.70 11.10
CA THR A 101 12.20 -16.45 9.86
C THR A 101 11.31 -15.80 8.80
N LEU A 102 10.08 -16.29 8.66
CA LEU A 102 9.13 -15.73 7.70
C LEU A 102 8.70 -14.33 8.12
N GLY A 103 8.32 -14.16 9.40
CA GLY A 103 7.90 -12.86 9.93
C GLY A 103 8.98 -11.80 9.79
N THR A 104 10.24 -12.14 10.08
CA THR A 104 11.35 -11.19 9.90
C THR A 104 11.63 -10.87 8.43
N SER A 105 11.52 -11.84 7.53
CA SER A 105 11.68 -11.61 6.09
C SER A 105 10.59 -10.68 5.53
N ILE A 106 9.34 -10.91 5.93
CA ILE A 106 8.22 -10.05 5.54
C ILE A 106 8.37 -8.66 6.16
N ALA A 107 8.66 -8.56 7.45
CA ALA A 107 8.85 -7.26 8.12
C ALA A 107 9.97 -6.44 7.46
N LEU A 108 11.06 -7.07 7.02
CA LEU A 108 12.13 -6.38 6.30
C LEU A 108 11.66 -5.90 4.93
N ALA A 109 10.94 -6.73 4.18
CA ALA A 109 10.38 -6.35 2.88
C ALA A 109 9.40 -5.18 3.01
N VAL A 110 8.51 -5.23 4.01
CA VAL A 110 7.56 -4.16 4.36
C VAL A 110 8.30 -2.89 4.75
N ALA A 111 9.32 -2.96 5.59
CA ALA A 111 10.10 -1.78 5.97
C ALA A 111 10.77 -1.10 4.76
N VAL A 112 11.20 -1.87 3.76
CA VAL A 112 11.82 -1.33 2.55
C VAL A 112 10.80 -0.64 1.64
N HIS A 113 9.62 -1.23 1.44
CA HIS A 113 8.62 -0.62 0.56
C HIS A 113 7.85 0.54 1.24
N ASN A 114 7.77 0.59 2.56
CA ASN A 114 7.21 1.73 3.28
C ASN A 114 8.04 3.03 3.10
N ILE A 115 9.29 2.94 2.65
CA ILE A 115 10.09 4.14 2.34
C ILE A 115 9.49 4.93 1.16
N PRO A 116 9.26 4.34 -0.04
CA PRO A 116 8.55 5.03 -1.12
C PRO A 116 7.17 5.55 -0.73
N GLU A 117 6.40 4.79 0.03
CA GLU A 117 5.07 5.21 0.50
C GLU A 117 5.14 6.42 1.41
N GLY A 118 6.07 6.43 2.36
CA GLY A 118 6.31 7.58 3.23
C GLY A 118 6.71 8.84 2.44
N ILE A 119 7.48 8.69 1.37
CA ILE A 119 7.84 9.80 0.47
C ILE A 119 6.60 10.28 -0.31
N ALA A 120 5.78 9.36 -0.82
CA ALA A 120 4.56 9.67 -1.55
C ALA A 120 3.56 10.47 -0.70
N VAL A 121 3.44 10.18 0.59
CA VAL A 121 2.67 10.98 1.56
C VAL A 121 3.34 12.32 1.87
N ALA A 122 4.64 12.31 2.13
CA ALA A 122 5.34 13.50 2.63
C ALA A 122 5.45 14.62 1.58
N VAL A 123 5.67 14.27 0.30
CA VAL A 123 5.90 15.24 -0.77
C VAL A 123 4.71 16.18 -0.99
N PRO A 124 3.47 15.70 -1.28
CA PRO A 124 2.33 16.59 -1.48
C PRO A 124 1.99 17.39 -0.21
N LEU A 125 2.12 16.78 0.97
CA LEU A 125 1.91 17.50 2.23
C LEU A 125 2.92 18.60 2.47
N TYR A 126 4.18 18.41 2.09
CA TYR A 126 5.18 19.45 2.17
C TYR A 126 4.87 20.62 1.24
N TYR A 127 4.52 20.35 -0.02
CA TYR A 127 4.16 21.39 -0.98
C TYR A 127 2.86 22.12 -0.58
N GLY A 128 1.86 21.40 -0.06
CA GLY A 128 0.60 21.98 0.35
C GLY A 128 0.64 22.77 1.68
N THR A 129 1.59 22.45 2.58
CA THR A 129 1.67 23.06 3.90
C THR A 129 2.88 23.97 4.11
N GLY A 130 3.91 23.88 3.25
CA GLY A 130 5.22 24.52 3.43
C GLY A 130 6.00 24.02 4.66
N SER A 131 5.53 22.97 5.33
CA SER A 131 6.05 22.54 6.63
C SER A 131 6.58 21.10 6.61
N ARG A 132 7.91 20.94 6.71
CA ARG A 132 8.54 19.62 6.85
C ARG A 132 8.04 18.85 8.06
N LYS A 133 7.74 19.51 9.17
CA LYS A 133 7.24 18.87 10.39
C LYS A 133 5.85 18.25 10.17
N LYS A 134 4.95 18.96 9.47
CA LYS A 134 3.63 18.43 9.15
C LYS A 134 3.70 17.28 8.17
N ALA A 135 4.49 17.39 7.12
CA ALA A 135 4.70 16.33 6.15
C ALA A 135 5.21 15.05 6.84
N LEU A 136 6.26 15.17 7.66
CA LEU A 136 6.80 14.04 8.42
C LEU A 136 5.79 13.46 9.41
N PHE A 137 5.02 14.30 10.10
CA PHE A 137 4.02 13.86 11.07
C PHE A 137 2.91 13.01 10.44
N TYR A 138 2.33 13.46 9.31
CA TYR A 138 1.28 12.71 8.63
C TYR A 138 1.82 11.44 7.96
N SER A 139 3.04 11.48 7.39
CA SER A 139 3.70 10.29 6.87
C SER A 139 3.98 9.26 7.97
N PHE A 140 4.44 9.70 9.14
CA PHE A 140 4.63 8.82 10.29
C PHE A 140 3.29 8.26 10.80
N LEU A 141 2.25 9.09 10.83
CA LEU A 141 0.92 8.67 11.31
C LEU A 141 0.30 7.61 10.38
N SER A 142 0.47 7.74 9.05
CA SER A 142 0.02 6.70 8.12
C SER A 142 0.76 5.38 8.33
N GLY A 143 2.07 5.41 8.58
CA GLY A 143 2.85 4.23 8.91
C GLY A 143 2.49 3.57 10.25
N LEU A 144 1.97 4.34 11.22
CA LEU A 144 1.51 3.78 12.50
C LEU A 144 0.30 2.84 12.35
N ALA A 145 -0.42 2.89 11.25
CA ALA A 145 -1.52 1.97 10.98
C ALA A 145 -1.05 0.51 10.95
N GLU A 146 0.19 0.24 10.52
CA GLU A 146 0.78 -1.09 10.48
C GLU A 146 0.96 -1.70 11.89
N PRO A 147 1.69 -1.09 12.83
CA PRO A 147 1.79 -1.64 14.18
C PRO A 147 0.43 -1.66 14.92
N VAL A 148 -0.51 -0.76 14.58
CA VAL A 148 -1.88 -0.81 15.12
C VAL A 148 -2.60 -2.04 14.57
N GLY A 149 -2.50 -2.34 13.27
CA GLY A 149 -3.05 -3.55 12.67
C GLY A 149 -2.49 -4.82 13.32
N ALA A 150 -1.16 -4.88 13.51
CA ALA A 150 -0.49 -5.97 14.22
C ALA A 150 -1.01 -6.14 15.67
N ALA A 151 -1.17 -5.05 16.40
CA ALA A 151 -1.70 -5.07 17.77
C ALA A 151 -3.15 -5.55 17.82
N ILE A 152 -4.00 -5.08 16.90
CA ILE A 152 -5.40 -5.55 16.79
C ILE A 152 -5.44 -7.03 16.44
N ALA A 153 -4.59 -7.49 15.52
CA ALA A 153 -4.47 -8.93 15.22
C ALA A 153 -4.08 -9.74 16.46
N MET A 154 -3.10 -9.27 17.22
CA MET A 154 -2.64 -9.95 18.43
C MET A 154 -3.72 -10.03 19.51
N PHE A 155 -4.43 -8.94 19.80
CA PHE A 155 -5.36 -8.89 20.95
C PHE A 155 -6.77 -9.40 20.62
N PHE A 156 -7.24 -9.22 19.38
CA PHE A 156 -8.63 -9.47 19.04
C PHE A 156 -8.82 -10.55 17.96
N LEU A 157 -7.91 -10.64 16.98
CA LEU A 157 -8.09 -11.52 15.83
C LEU A 157 -7.36 -12.85 15.97
N PHE A 158 -6.47 -12.99 16.96
CA PHE A 158 -5.61 -14.17 17.13
C PHE A 158 -6.39 -15.50 17.04
N HIS A 159 -7.54 -15.59 17.67
CA HIS A 159 -8.37 -16.79 17.67
C HIS A 159 -9.11 -17.05 16.34
N PHE A 160 -9.21 -16.04 15.48
CA PHE A 160 -9.88 -16.13 14.17
C PHE A 160 -8.89 -16.32 13.03
N LEU A 161 -7.60 -16.18 13.28
CA LEU A 161 -6.54 -16.30 12.28
C LEU A 161 -6.27 -17.78 11.95
N THR A 162 -7.27 -18.45 11.35
CA THR A 162 -7.06 -19.80 10.82
C THR A 162 -6.11 -19.75 9.62
N PRO A 163 -5.46 -20.88 9.24
CA PRO A 163 -4.59 -20.95 8.07
C PRO A 163 -5.26 -20.45 6.78
N THR A 164 -6.53 -20.77 6.58
CA THR A 164 -7.31 -20.30 5.41
C THR A 164 -7.53 -18.78 5.47
N VAL A 165 -7.91 -18.22 6.62
CA VAL A 165 -8.09 -16.77 6.80
C VAL A 165 -6.78 -16.04 6.56
N LEU A 166 -5.66 -16.55 7.07
CA LEU A 166 -4.34 -15.97 6.84
C LEU A 166 -3.97 -15.98 5.36
N ALA A 167 -4.23 -17.09 4.66
CA ALA A 167 -3.94 -17.20 3.25
C ALA A 167 -4.80 -16.26 2.40
N VAL A 168 -6.09 -16.09 2.72
CA VAL A 168 -6.99 -15.11 2.09
C VAL A 168 -6.46 -13.70 2.34
N LEU A 169 -6.09 -13.37 3.57
CA LEU A 169 -5.53 -12.07 3.92
C LEU A 169 -4.26 -11.76 3.12
N PHE A 170 -3.30 -12.69 3.08
CA PHE A 170 -2.06 -12.50 2.32
C PHE A 170 -2.31 -12.32 0.83
N ALA A 171 -3.21 -13.10 0.24
CA ALA A 171 -3.57 -12.95 -1.17
C ALA A 171 -4.24 -11.59 -1.44
N SER A 172 -5.12 -11.13 -0.55
CA SER A 172 -5.80 -9.84 -0.68
C SER A 172 -4.81 -8.67 -0.55
N VAL A 173 -3.91 -8.70 0.44
CA VAL A 173 -2.85 -7.69 0.61
C VAL A 173 -1.96 -7.64 -0.62
N ALA A 174 -1.55 -8.80 -1.17
CA ALA A 174 -0.79 -8.83 -2.41
C ALA A 174 -1.53 -8.16 -3.58
N GLY A 175 -2.86 -8.34 -3.67
CA GLY A 175 -3.68 -7.68 -4.68
C GLY A 175 -3.74 -6.16 -4.50
N ILE A 176 -3.92 -5.69 -3.28
CA ILE A 176 -3.91 -4.26 -2.93
C ILE A 176 -2.56 -3.63 -3.33
N MET A 177 -1.44 -4.27 -2.94
CA MET A 177 -0.10 -3.77 -3.26
C MET A 177 0.16 -3.68 -4.77
N VAL A 178 -0.32 -4.66 -5.55
CA VAL A 178 -0.21 -4.62 -7.01
C VAL A 178 -1.01 -3.46 -7.58
N PHE A 179 -2.25 -3.24 -7.10
CA PHE A 179 -3.06 -2.11 -7.53
C PHE A 179 -2.33 -0.78 -7.29
N ILE A 180 -1.89 -0.52 -6.07
CA ILE A 180 -1.18 0.72 -5.69
C ILE A 180 0.10 0.90 -6.52
N SER A 181 0.85 -0.18 -6.77
CA SER A 181 2.07 -0.10 -7.58
C SER A 181 1.82 0.37 -9.01
N PHE A 182 0.70 -0.05 -9.63
CA PHE A 182 0.37 0.32 -11.00
C PHE A 182 -0.41 1.63 -11.08
N ASP A 183 -1.29 1.89 -10.13
CA ASP A 183 -2.18 3.04 -10.15
C ASP A 183 -1.50 4.32 -9.64
N GLU A 184 -0.65 4.20 -8.63
CA GLU A 184 -0.01 5.33 -7.97
C GLU A 184 1.49 5.46 -8.28
N LEU A 185 2.26 4.41 -7.94
CA LEU A 185 3.72 4.53 -7.94
C LEU A 185 4.30 4.60 -9.36
N LEU A 186 3.75 3.85 -10.30
CA LEU A 186 4.23 3.87 -11.68
C LEU A 186 3.95 5.21 -12.37
N PRO A 187 2.73 5.76 -12.36
CA PRO A 187 2.47 7.08 -12.94
C PRO A 187 3.32 8.20 -12.28
N MET A 188 3.50 8.13 -10.97
CA MET A 188 4.36 9.07 -10.25
C MET A 188 5.82 8.98 -10.71
N ALA A 189 6.36 7.76 -10.82
CA ALA A 189 7.73 7.53 -11.28
C ALA A 189 7.94 8.00 -12.73
N GLU A 190 6.95 7.84 -13.60
CA GLU A 190 7.00 8.30 -15.00
C GLU A 190 6.94 9.83 -15.11
N ARG A 191 6.15 10.50 -14.29
CA ARG A 191 6.02 11.97 -14.32
C ARG A 191 7.25 12.69 -13.78
N TRP A 192 7.91 12.14 -12.76
CA TRP A 192 9.07 12.76 -12.12
C TRP A 192 10.40 12.24 -12.64
N GLY A 193 10.40 11.19 -13.44
CA GLY A 193 11.57 10.48 -13.93
C GLY A 193 11.62 10.37 -15.46
N HIS A 194 12.53 9.52 -15.90
CA HIS A 194 12.61 9.12 -17.30
C HIS A 194 11.92 7.76 -17.44
N HIS A 195 10.98 7.64 -18.38
CA HIS A 195 10.20 6.43 -18.63
C HIS A 195 11.02 5.13 -18.59
N HIS A 196 12.15 5.10 -19.31
CA HIS A 196 13.01 3.91 -19.34
C HIS A 196 13.63 3.57 -17.98
N ILE A 197 13.98 4.59 -17.16
CA ILE A 197 14.53 4.38 -15.81
C ILE A 197 13.43 3.83 -14.89
N SER A 198 12.21 4.31 -14.99
CA SER A 198 11.05 3.81 -14.23
C SER A 198 10.78 2.33 -14.55
N ILE A 199 10.75 1.95 -15.83
CA ILE A 199 10.57 0.55 -16.26
C ILE A 199 11.74 -0.33 -15.77
N MET A 200 12.98 0.12 -15.87
CA MET A 200 14.13 -0.62 -15.36
C MET A 200 14.06 -0.79 -13.83
N GLY A 201 13.56 0.23 -13.11
CA GLY A 201 13.32 0.16 -11.68
C GLY A 201 12.29 -0.93 -11.31
N ILE A 202 11.18 -1.01 -12.05
CA ILE A 202 10.17 -2.06 -11.88
C ILE A 202 10.79 -3.45 -12.09
N ILE A 203 11.51 -3.64 -13.20
CA ILE A 203 12.15 -4.92 -13.50
C ILE A 203 13.16 -5.29 -12.41
N ALA A 204 13.96 -4.35 -11.93
CA ALA A 204 14.89 -4.58 -10.83
C ALA A 204 14.17 -4.95 -9.52
N GLY A 205 13.06 -4.27 -9.20
CA GLY A 205 12.22 -4.60 -8.03
C GLY A 205 11.55 -5.95 -8.11
N MET A 206 11.25 -6.46 -9.32
CA MET A 206 10.71 -7.81 -9.51
C MET A 206 11.76 -8.92 -9.32
N LEU A 207 13.04 -8.59 -9.35
CA LEU A 207 14.15 -9.53 -9.13
C LEU A 207 14.55 -9.67 -7.65
N LEU A 208 14.15 -8.72 -6.80
CA LEU A 208 14.36 -8.72 -5.35
C LEU A 208 13.21 -9.45 -4.63
#